data_cc417e4e04b9a113ff4a28e918cda4e8
#
_entry.id   cc417e4e04b9a113ff4a28e918cda4e8
#
_cell.length_a   1.000
_cell.length_b   1.000
_cell.length_c   1.000
_cell.angle_alpha   90.00
_cell.angle_beta   90.00
_cell.angle_gamma   90.00
#
_symmetry.space_group_name_H-M   'P 1'
#
loop_
_entity.id
_entity.type
_entity.pdbx_description
1 polymer ?
#
loop_
_entity_poly.entity_id
_entity_poly.type
_entity_poly.pdbx_seq_one_letter_code
_entity_poly.pdbx_strand_id
1 'polypeptide(L)'
;EYRNKMEFSFGDEYKDGPLALGLHKRNSMYDIVPVTECKIIDEDYRKILTCVQDYAIEKELPFQHKLSHEGYLRHLLVRKSVKTGQILVDIVTTTQIEHDFTELVNRLTSIEYKGTLTGVLHTFNDSLADAVINEKTELLYGQDYIEEELLGLRFKITPFSFFQTNSLGAEVLYSKAREYVLSGGFGDVAGSKPVIYDLYTGTGTIAQMLSPVASKVIGVEIVAEAVEAAKKNAAQNGLTNCEFIADDVLKALDNIEIKPDFIVLDPPRDGIHPKALEKIIDYGVDRMVYISCKPTSLARDLITLQERGYKVEKCCCVDMFPNTGHVETVVLLSQQKPDDTIEIDLDLDELDATSAELKATYQEIKDYVLKEFGLKVSSLYISQVKRKCGIEVGENYNLPKSENARVPQCPKEKEEAIKAALKYFAMI
;
A
#
# COMPACT_ATOMS: atom_id res chain seq x y z
N GLU A 1 3.07 -9.61 -20.42
CA GLU A 1 1.93 -10.22 -19.72
C GLU A 1 2.39 -10.65 -18.34
N TYR A 2 1.99 -9.94 -17.29
CA TYR A 2 2.37 -10.30 -15.90
C TYR A 2 1.21 -10.14 -14.92
N ARG A 3 0.17 -9.41 -15.33
CA ARG A 3 -0.94 -9.04 -14.45
C ARG A 3 -1.89 -10.24 -14.27
N ASN A 4 -2.17 -10.61 -13.02
CA ASN A 4 -3.05 -11.72 -12.65
C ASN A 4 -4.41 -11.27 -12.08
N LYS A 5 -4.61 -9.96 -11.90
CA LYS A 5 -5.89 -9.32 -11.50
C LYS A 5 -6.07 -8.03 -12.28
N MET A 6 -7.25 -7.85 -12.85
CA MET A 6 -7.68 -6.58 -13.44
C MET A 6 -9.09 -6.23 -12.97
N GLU A 7 -9.28 -4.95 -12.76
CA GLU A 7 -10.58 -4.31 -12.54
C GLU A 7 -10.80 -3.34 -13.69
N PHE A 8 -11.77 -3.65 -14.54
CA PHE A 8 -12.18 -2.80 -15.64
C PHE A 8 -13.45 -2.05 -15.25
N SER A 9 -13.59 -0.81 -15.68
CA SER A 9 -14.76 0.02 -15.41
C SER A 9 -15.61 0.12 -16.66
N PHE A 10 -16.95 0.10 -16.48
CA PHE A 10 -17.88 0.50 -17.50
C PHE A 10 -18.07 2.02 -17.48
N GLY A 11 -18.29 2.62 -18.62
CA GLY A 11 -18.53 4.04 -18.76
C GLY A 11 -18.59 4.49 -20.21
N ASP A 12 -18.48 5.80 -20.45
CA ASP A 12 -18.37 6.39 -21.77
C ASP A 12 -16.94 6.40 -22.24
N GLU A 13 -16.70 6.16 -23.53
CA GLU A 13 -15.39 6.40 -24.13
C GLU A 13 -15.04 7.90 -24.13
N TYR A 14 -16.05 8.73 -24.32
CA TYR A 14 -16.06 10.17 -24.17
C TYR A 14 -17.48 10.63 -23.80
N LYS A 15 -17.64 11.81 -23.24
CA LYS A 15 -18.94 12.30 -22.75
C LYS A 15 -20.09 12.07 -23.76
N ASP A 16 -21.13 11.38 -23.31
CA ASP A 16 -22.30 10.97 -24.10
C ASP A 16 -21.91 10.07 -25.31
N GLY A 17 -20.76 9.39 -25.23
CA GLY A 17 -20.25 8.49 -26.25
C GLY A 17 -20.78 7.05 -26.11
N PRO A 18 -20.21 6.11 -26.90
CA PRO A 18 -20.60 4.71 -26.82
C PRO A 18 -20.15 4.08 -25.49
N LEU A 19 -20.89 3.02 -25.08
CA LEU A 19 -20.48 2.19 -23.94
C LEU A 19 -19.08 1.64 -24.18
N ALA A 20 -18.20 1.85 -23.21
CA ALA A 20 -16.86 1.31 -23.18
C ALA A 20 -16.63 0.49 -21.91
N LEU A 21 -15.80 -0.54 -22.02
CA LEU A 21 -15.30 -1.32 -20.92
C LEU A 21 -13.76 -1.30 -20.94
N GLY A 22 -13.13 -0.78 -19.90
CA GLY A 22 -11.69 -0.61 -19.91
C GLY A 22 -11.14 0.06 -18.66
N LEU A 23 -10.16 0.94 -18.84
CA LEU A 23 -9.50 1.66 -17.75
C LEU A 23 -9.79 3.15 -17.85
N HIS A 24 -9.79 3.82 -16.69
CA HIS A 24 -9.93 5.28 -16.67
C HIS A 24 -8.80 5.97 -17.44
N LYS A 25 -9.18 6.89 -18.28
CA LYS A 25 -8.24 7.78 -18.98
C LYS A 25 -7.48 8.64 -17.98
N ARG A 26 -6.18 8.74 -18.15
CA ARG A 26 -5.35 9.58 -17.29
C ARG A 26 -5.85 11.02 -17.27
N ASN A 27 -6.01 11.60 -16.09
CA ASN A 27 -6.55 12.94 -15.84
C ASN A 27 -8.03 13.13 -16.21
N SER A 28 -8.78 12.08 -16.48
CA SER A 28 -10.23 12.09 -16.58
C SER A 28 -10.85 11.22 -15.49
N MET A 29 -11.94 11.66 -14.90
CA MET A 29 -12.72 10.86 -13.94
C MET A 29 -13.82 10.05 -14.61
N TYR A 30 -14.16 10.36 -15.85
CA TYR A 30 -15.33 9.83 -16.55
C TYR A 30 -14.97 8.97 -17.75
N ASP A 31 -14.00 9.40 -18.56
CA ASP A 31 -13.70 8.72 -19.82
C ASP A 31 -13.04 7.35 -19.57
N ILE A 32 -13.57 6.34 -20.24
CA ILE A 32 -13.05 4.97 -20.23
C ILE A 32 -12.30 4.68 -21.53
N VAL A 33 -11.07 4.21 -21.41
CA VAL A 33 -10.27 3.80 -22.56
C VAL A 33 -10.43 2.29 -22.75
N PRO A 34 -10.95 1.82 -23.89
CA PRO A 34 -10.96 0.40 -24.22
C PRO A 34 -9.53 -0.16 -24.22
N VAL A 35 -9.33 -1.34 -23.64
CA VAL A 35 -7.99 -1.92 -23.44
C VAL A 35 -7.87 -3.33 -24.02
N THR A 36 -8.61 -3.64 -25.07
CA THR A 36 -8.61 -4.92 -25.76
C THR A 36 -7.24 -5.31 -26.32
N GLU A 37 -6.35 -4.33 -26.56
CA GLU A 37 -4.98 -4.53 -27.03
C GLU A 37 -3.92 -4.43 -25.92
N CYS A 38 -4.34 -4.42 -24.64
CA CYS A 38 -3.44 -4.27 -23.51
C CYS A 38 -2.46 -5.44 -23.42
N LYS A 39 -1.15 -5.14 -23.34
CA LYS A 39 -0.07 -6.14 -23.34
C LYS A 39 0.40 -6.54 -21.94
N ILE A 40 -0.08 -5.92 -20.88
CA ILE A 40 0.25 -6.32 -19.51
C ILE A 40 -0.61 -7.49 -19.02
N ILE A 41 -1.74 -7.76 -19.69
CA ILE A 41 -2.65 -8.89 -19.48
C ILE A 41 -2.54 -9.90 -20.61
N ASP A 42 -2.87 -11.15 -20.34
CA ASP A 42 -2.86 -12.17 -21.36
C ASP A 42 -4.13 -12.16 -22.24
N GLU A 43 -4.15 -13.04 -23.24
CA GLU A 43 -5.20 -13.12 -24.24
C GLU A 43 -6.57 -13.48 -23.62
N ASP A 44 -6.61 -14.30 -22.57
CA ASP A 44 -7.87 -14.72 -21.95
C ASP A 44 -8.63 -13.53 -21.36
N TYR A 45 -7.90 -12.56 -20.74
CA TYR A 45 -8.53 -11.30 -20.27
C TYR A 45 -9.14 -10.51 -21.43
N ARG A 46 -8.44 -10.42 -22.55
CA ARG A 46 -8.92 -9.68 -23.73
C ARG A 46 -10.17 -10.31 -24.32
N LYS A 47 -10.22 -11.65 -24.40
CA LYS A 47 -11.41 -12.40 -24.85
C LYS A 47 -12.60 -12.17 -23.92
N ILE A 48 -12.39 -12.22 -22.61
CA ILE A 48 -13.43 -11.94 -21.60
C ILE A 48 -13.95 -10.52 -21.74
N LEU A 49 -13.02 -9.53 -21.81
CA LEU A 49 -13.35 -8.13 -21.94
C LEU A 49 -14.24 -7.87 -23.16
N THR A 50 -13.83 -8.37 -24.32
CA THR A 50 -14.59 -8.25 -25.58
C THR A 50 -15.96 -8.90 -25.46
N CYS A 51 -16.03 -10.14 -24.97
CA CYS A 51 -17.29 -10.85 -24.80
C CYS A 51 -18.29 -10.11 -23.91
N VAL A 52 -17.82 -9.57 -22.77
CA VAL A 52 -18.66 -8.84 -21.81
C VAL A 52 -19.09 -7.49 -22.38
N GLN A 53 -18.20 -6.76 -23.04
CA GLN A 53 -18.54 -5.49 -23.69
C GLN A 53 -19.56 -5.66 -24.80
N ASP A 54 -19.36 -6.62 -25.71
CA ASP A 54 -20.28 -6.90 -26.81
C ASP A 54 -21.66 -7.29 -26.29
N TYR A 55 -21.69 -8.14 -25.24
CA TYR A 55 -22.93 -8.53 -24.59
C TYR A 55 -23.67 -7.32 -23.99
N ALA A 56 -22.95 -6.45 -23.26
CA ALA A 56 -23.54 -5.28 -22.64
C ALA A 56 -24.13 -4.30 -23.68
N ILE A 57 -23.43 -4.11 -24.81
CA ILE A 57 -23.91 -3.29 -25.94
C ILE A 57 -25.15 -3.92 -26.59
N GLU A 58 -25.11 -5.24 -26.87
CA GLU A 58 -26.23 -5.95 -27.50
C GLU A 58 -27.51 -5.91 -26.64
N LYS A 59 -27.35 -6.02 -25.31
CA LYS A 59 -28.48 -5.97 -24.35
C LYS A 59 -28.85 -4.55 -23.94
N GLU A 60 -28.21 -3.54 -24.49
CA GLU A 60 -28.43 -2.12 -24.17
C GLU A 60 -28.40 -1.84 -22.65
N LEU A 61 -27.49 -2.50 -21.92
CA LEU A 61 -27.38 -2.36 -20.48
C LEU A 61 -26.70 -1.02 -20.14
N PRO A 62 -27.33 -0.14 -19.34
CA PRO A 62 -26.73 1.13 -18.97
C PRO A 62 -25.61 0.95 -17.94
N PHE A 63 -24.54 1.71 -18.06
CA PHE A 63 -23.56 1.81 -16.99
C PHE A 63 -23.99 2.80 -15.91
N GLN A 64 -23.46 2.68 -14.69
CA GLN A 64 -23.71 3.62 -13.60
C GLN A 64 -22.97 4.93 -13.80
N HIS A 65 -23.68 6.03 -13.88
CA HIS A 65 -23.11 7.36 -13.94
C HIS A 65 -22.62 7.85 -12.58
N LYS A 66 -21.36 8.27 -12.50
CA LYS A 66 -20.71 8.66 -11.25
C LYS A 66 -21.32 9.89 -10.56
N LEU A 67 -22.02 10.77 -11.30
CA LEU A 67 -22.63 11.97 -10.75
C LEU A 67 -24.06 11.77 -10.32
N SER A 68 -24.86 11.09 -11.16
CA SER A 68 -26.27 10.86 -10.84
C SER A 68 -26.48 9.61 -9.98
N HIS A 69 -25.46 8.72 -9.95
CA HIS A 69 -25.53 7.39 -9.32
C HIS A 69 -26.65 6.50 -9.91
N GLU A 70 -27.11 6.82 -11.12
CA GLU A 70 -28.09 6.05 -11.86
C GLU A 70 -27.42 5.16 -12.90
N GLY A 71 -27.97 3.96 -13.10
CA GLY A 71 -27.47 2.96 -14.06
C GLY A 71 -27.14 1.63 -13.40
N TYR A 72 -26.61 0.69 -14.17
CA TYR A 72 -26.52 -0.71 -13.77
C TYR A 72 -25.08 -1.22 -13.71
N LEU A 73 -24.37 -1.26 -14.84
CA LEU A 73 -23.03 -1.84 -14.95
C LEU A 73 -22.01 -0.94 -14.27
N ARG A 74 -21.15 -1.51 -13.42
CA ARG A 74 -20.07 -0.78 -12.72
C ARG A 74 -18.69 -1.23 -13.13
N HIS A 75 -18.36 -2.49 -12.83
CA HIS A 75 -17.01 -3.02 -13.04
C HIS A 75 -17.06 -4.46 -13.55
N LEU A 76 -15.98 -4.86 -14.22
CA LEU A 76 -15.66 -6.24 -14.52
C LEU A 76 -14.34 -6.56 -13.84
N LEU A 77 -14.34 -7.50 -12.90
CA LEU A 77 -13.14 -7.98 -12.25
C LEU A 77 -12.78 -9.34 -12.83
N VAL A 78 -11.53 -9.48 -13.25
CA VAL A 78 -11.00 -10.76 -13.77
C VAL A 78 -9.73 -11.11 -13.02
N ARG A 79 -9.65 -12.34 -12.55
CA ARG A 79 -8.44 -12.94 -11.99
C ARG A 79 -8.04 -14.16 -12.80
N LYS A 80 -6.73 -14.37 -12.94
CA LYS A 80 -6.19 -15.59 -13.53
C LYS A 80 -4.95 -16.01 -12.76
N SER A 81 -4.94 -17.26 -12.31
CA SER A 81 -3.74 -17.86 -11.73
C SER A 81 -2.69 -18.09 -12.83
N VAL A 82 -1.44 -17.72 -12.50
CA VAL A 82 -0.30 -17.92 -13.42
C VAL A 82 0.12 -19.37 -13.46
N LYS A 83 0.07 -20.07 -12.33
CA LYS A 83 0.54 -21.47 -12.22
C LYS A 83 -0.55 -22.50 -12.57
N THR A 84 -1.79 -22.28 -12.11
CA THR A 84 -2.88 -23.24 -12.34
C THR A 84 -3.68 -22.96 -13.62
N GLY A 85 -3.58 -21.73 -14.15
CA GLY A 85 -4.37 -21.28 -15.29
C GLY A 85 -5.86 -21.05 -14.99
N GLN A 86 -6.29 -21.17 -13.74
CA GLN A 86 -7.69 -20.96 -13.33
C GLN A 86 -8.10 -19.50 -13.53
N ILE A 87 -9.30 -19.27 -14.05
CA ILE A 87 -9.85 -17.95 -14.36
C ILE A 87 -11.12 -17.75 -13.57
N LEU A 88 -11.25 -16.59 -12.93
CA LEU A 88 -12.43 -16.13 -12.21
C LEU A 88 -12.88 -14.80 -12.78
N VAL A 89 -14.17 -14.70 -13.09
CA VAL A 89 -14.82 -13.49 -13.62
C VAL A 89 -15.87 -13.03 -12.64
N ASP A 90 -15.91 -11.74 -12.32
CA ASP A 90 -16.92 -11.15 -11.45
C ASP A 90 -17.48 -9.89 -12.11
N ILE A 91 -18.79 -9.87 -12.32
CA ILE A 91 -19.52 -8.77 -12.91
C ILE A 91 -20.12 -7.97 -11.76
N VAL A 92 -19.73 -6.70 -11.66
CA VAL A 92 -20.19 -5.81 -10.58
C VAL A 92 -21.24 -4.85 -11.11
N THR A 93 -22.42 -4.85 -10.49
CA THR A 93 -23.56 -4.00 -10.88
C THR A 93 -24.15 -3.29 -9.67
N THR A 94 -25.05 -2.36 -9.94
CA THR A 94 -26.00 -1.85 -8.92
C THR A 94 -27.18 -2.81 -8.78
N THR A 95 -28.04 -2.56 -7.79
CA THR A 95 -29.33 -3.26 -7.64
C THR A 95 -30.48 -2.58 -8.41
N GLN A 96 -30.20 -1.50 -9.17
CA GLN A 96 -31.25 -0.69 -9.83
C GLN A 96 -31.97 -1.40 -10.98
N ILE A 97 -31.34 -2.40 -11.58
CA ILE A 97 -31.91 -3.21 -12.67
C ILE A 97 -31.76 -4.69 -12.31
N GLU A 98 -32.80 -5.45 -12.53
CA GLU A 98 -32.78 -6.92 -12.46
C GLU A 98 -32.42 -7.46 -13.85
N HIS A 99 -31.38 -8.27 -13.97
CA HIS A 99 -30.95 -8.82 -15.24
C HIS A 99 -30.43 -10.25 -15.07
N ASP A 100 -30.82 -11.12 -15.99
CA ASP A 100 -30.39 -12.52 -16.04
C ASP A 100 -29.10 -12.67 -16.88
N PHE A 101 -28.00 -12.99 -16.24
CA PHE A 101 -26.71 -13.23 -16.89
C PHE A 101 -26.51 -14.64 -17.45
N THR A 102 -27.56 -15.51 -17.47
CA THR A 102 -27.44 -16.89 -17.98
C THR A 102 -26.86 -16.93 -19.39
N GLU A 103 -27.27 -16.04 -20.28
CA GLU A 103 -26.72 -15.98 -21.64
C GLU A 103 -25.25 -15.54 -21.66
N LEU A 104 -24.85 -14.57 -20.84
CA LEU A 104 -23.47 -14.15 -20.72
C LEU A 104 -22.59 -15.29 -20.17
N VAL A 105 -23.06 -16.02 -19.18
CA VAL A 105 -22.35 -17.19 -18.65
C VAL A 105 -22.15 -18.23 -19.74
N ASN A 106 -23.17 -18.50 -20.56
CA ASN A 106 -23.05 -19.43 -21.71
C ASN A 106 -22.03 -18.94 -22.73
N ARG A 107 -22.01 -17.64 -23.03
CA ARG A 107 -21.00 -17.06 -23.94
C ARG A 107 -19.59 -17.21 -23.36
N LEU A 108 -19.37 -16.84 -22.08
CA LEU A 108 -18.10 -16.94 -21.40
C LEU A 108 -17.59 -18.40 -21.33
N THR A 109 -18.46 -19.35 -21.02
CA THR A 109 -18.09 -20.79 -20.97
C THR A 109 -17.79 -21.39 -22.33
N SER A 110 -18.25 -20.75 -23.41
CA SER A 110 -18.02 -21.20 -24.80
C SER A 110 -16.70 -20.65 -25.41
N ILE A 111 -16.01 -19.74 -24.72
CA ILE A 111 -14.73 -19.20 -25.19
C ILE A 111 -13.63 -20.25 -25.04
N GLU A 112 -12.81 -20.39 -26.07
CA GLU A 112 -11.58 -21.18 -26.00
C GLU A 112 -10.48 -20.38 -25.30
N TYR A 113 -10.21 -20.72 -24.03
CA TYR A 113 -9.17 -20.10 -23.21
C TYR A 113 -7.85 -20.88 -23.30
N LYS A 114 -6.74 -20.16 -23.03
CA LYS A 114 -5.46 -20.81 -22.70
C LYS A 114 -5.49 -21.41 -21.31
N GLY A 115 -6.20 -20.77 -20.39
CA GLY A 115 -6.49 -21.26 -19.04
C GLY A 115 -7.80 -22.04 -18.97
N THR A 116 -8.40 -22.05 -17.78
CA THR A 116 -9.69 -22.70 -17.53
C THR A 116 -10.60 -21.74 -16.78
N LEU A 117 -11.75 -21.40 -17.32
CA LEU A 117 -12.77 -20.64 -16.60
C LEU A 117 -13.33 -21.52 -15.48
N THR A 118 -13.04 -21.17 -14.23
CA THR A 118 -13.45 -21.92 -13.04
C THR A 118 -14.63 -21.32 -12.33
N GLY A 119 -14.92 -20.03 -12.53
CA GLY A 119 -16.07 -19.40 -11.92
C GLY A 119 -16.47 -18.09 -12.58
N VAL A 120 -17.79 -17.82 -12.53
CA VAL A 120 -18.40 -16.54 -12.87
C VAL A 120 -19.28 -16.12 -11.72
N LEU A 121 -19.08 -14.90 -11.25
CA LEU A 121 -19.84 -14.30 -10.13
C LEU A 121 -20.55 -13.03 -10.58
N HIS A 122 -21.53 -12.66 -9.80
CA HIS A 122 -22.24 -11.39 -9.90
C HIS A 122 -22.24 -10.72 -8.53
N THR A 123 -21.58 -9.56 -8.44
CA THR A 123 -21.49 -8.78 -7.21
C THR A 123 -22.34 -7.53 -7.31
N PHE A 124 -23.16 -7.31 -6.29
CA PHE A 124 -23.96 -6.10 -6.11
C PHE A 124 -23.16 -5.07 -5.33
N ASN A 125 -23.17 -3.82 -5.79
CA ASN A 125 -22.45 -2.71 -5.19
C ASN A 125 -23.23 -1.41 -5.44
N ASP A 126 -23.96 -0.94 -4.45
CA ASP A 126 -24.72 0.32 -4.49
C ASP A 126 -23.96 1.49 -3.83
N SER A 127 -22.70 1.26 -3.40
CA SER A 127 -21.90 2.29 -2.77
C SER A 127 -21.69 3.50 -3.69
N LEU A 128 -21.64 4.69 -3.11
CA LEU A 128 -21.34 5.93 -3.85
C LEU A 128 -19.88 6.01 -4.30
N ALA A 129 -18.99 5.26 -3.65
CA ALA A 129 -17.58 5.22 -4.00
C ALA A 129 -17.37 4.48 -5.34
N ASP A 130 -16.48 5.03 -6.17
CA ASP A 130 -16.02 4.36 -7.39
C ASP A 130 -14.96 3.30 -7.04
N ALA A 131 -15.41 2.27 -6.32
CA ALA A 131 -14.58 1.16 -5.87
C ALA A 131 -15.39 -0.12 -5.93
N VAL A 132 -14.72 -1.24 -6.13
CA VAL A 132 -15.33 -2.57 -6.07
C VAL A 132 -15.53 -2.94 -4.59
N ILE A 133 -16.76 -2.78 -4.10
CA ILE A 133 -17.16 -3.14 -2.75
C ILE A 133 -18.10 -4.33 -2.85
N ASN A 134 -17.86 -5.35 -2.04
CA ASN A 134 -18.72 -6.51 -1.95
C ASN A 134 -19.82 -6.29 -0.92
N GLU A 135 -21.02 -5.94 -1.38
CA GLU A 135 -22.21 -5.90 -0.53
C GLU A 135 -22.96 -7.24 -0.55
N LYS A 136 -23.03 -7.89 -1.72
CA LYS A 136 -23.56 -9.23 -1.91
C LYS A 136 -22.95 -9.82 -3.17
N THR A 137 -22.57 -11.09 -3.14
CA THR A 137 -22.08 -11.82 -4.32
C THR A 137 -22.89 -13.09 -4.53
N GLU A 138 -23.26 -13.35 -5.77
CA GLU A 138 -23.94 -14.55 -6.22
C GLU A 138 -23.01 -15.35 -7.15
N LEU A 139 -22.99 -16.66 -6.98
CA LEU A 139 -22.26 -17.56 -7.84
C LEU A 139 -23.13 -17.94 -9.03
N LEU A 140 -22.74 -17.51 -10.24
CA LEU A 140 -23.46 -17.83 -11.47
C LEU A 140 -22.97 -19.13 -12.12
N TYR A 141 -21.67 -19.45 -11.97
CA TYR A 141 -21.07 -20.66 -12.54
C TYR A 141 -19.84 -21.09 -11.74
N GLY A 142 -19.67 -22.42 -11.58
CA GLY A 142 -18.46 -23.04 -11.08
C GLY A 142 -18.18 -22.77 -9.59
N GLN A 143 -17.08 -22.10 -9.30
CA GLN A 143 -16.62 -21.82 -7.93
C GLN A 143 -16.29 -20.33 -7.73
N ASP A 144 -16.27 -19.90 -6.46
CA ASP A 144 -16.06 -18.49 -6.07
C ASP A 144 -14.59 -18.11 -5.84
N TYR A 145 -13.63 -18.94 -6.25
CA TYR A 145 -12.21 -18.74 -6.04
C TYR A 145 -11.37 -19.33 -7.17
N ILE A 146 -10.11 -18.92 -7.19
CA ILE A 146 -9.02 -19.59 -7.90
C ILE A 146 -7.95 -20.05 -6.92
N GLU A 147 -7.17 -21.04 -7.30
CA GLU A 147 -5.95 -21.42 -6.58
C GLU A 147 -4.73 -20.89 -7.32
N GLU A 148 -3.84 -20.22 -6.58
CA GLU A 148 -2.53 -19.81 -7.07
C GLU A 148 -1.44 -20.51 -6.28
N GLU A 149 -0.30 -20.76 -6.93
CA GLU A 149 0.87 -21.33 -6.28
C GLU A 149 2.03 -20.34 -6.28
N LEU A 150 2.59 -20.08 -5.11
CA LEU A 150 3.80 -19.28 -4.92
C LEU A 150 4.83 -20.06 -4.12
N LEU A 151 6.03 -20.26 -4.69
CA LEU A 151 7.16 -20.93 -4.02
C LEU A 151 6.77 -22.30 -3.42
N GLY A 152 5.87 -23.04 -4.08
CA GLY A 152 5.38 -24.34 -3.65
C GLY A 152 4.25 -24.33 -2.62
N LEU A 153 3.76 -23.16 -2.20
CA LEU A 153 2.58 -23.01 -1.34
C LEU A 153 1.36 -22.65 -2.16
N ARG A 154 0.20 -23.20 -1.79
CA ARG A 154 -1.07 -22.96 -2.46
C ARG A 154 -1.92 -21.95 -1.69
N PHE A 155 -2.53 -21.04 -2.41
CA PHE A 155 -3.38 -19.98 -1.88
C PHE A 155 -4.73 -19.97 -2.58
N LYS A 156 -5.79 -20.07 -1.78
CA LYS A 156 -7.16 -19.85 -2.26
C LYS A 156 -7.41 -18.34 -2.33
N ILE A 157 -7.79 -17.85 -3.51
CA ILE A 157 -7.95 -16.43 -3.80
C ILE A 157 -9.38 -16.18 -4.31
N THR A 158 -10.16 -15.38 -3.58
CA THR A 158 -11.48 -14.90 -4.00
C THR A 158 -11.36 -13.59 -4.80
N PRO A 159 -12.40 -13.09 -5.45
CA PRO A 159 -12.36 -11.81 -6.18
C PRO A 159 -11.80 -10.66 -5.33
N PHE A 160 -12.18 -10.60 -4.05
CA PHE A 160 -11.89 -9.48 -3.15
C PHE A 160 -10.64 -9.68 -2.28
N SER A 161 -10.07 -10.89 -2.24
CA SER A 161 -8.86 -11.15 -1.49
C SER A 161 -7.71 -10.26 -1.98
N PHE A 162 -6.99 -9.63 -1.06
CA PHE A 162 -5.70 -9.04 -1.41
C PHE A 162 -4.72 -10.16 -1.76
N PHE A 163 -4.11 -10.04 -2.91
CA PHE A 163 -3.03 -10.91 -3.38
C PHE A 163 -2.20 -10.16 -4.41
N GLN A 164 -0.89 -10.33 -4.41
CA GLN A 164 -0.01 -9.62 -5.34
C GLN A 164 -0.42 -9.87 -6.80
N THR A 165 -0.58 -8.79 -7.55
CA THR A 165 -1.15 -8.85 -8.90
C THR A 165 -0.16 -9.25 -10.00
N ASN A 166 1.05 -9.65 -9.61
CA ASN A 166 2.09 -10.30 -10.42
C ASN A 166 2.68 -11.45 -9.60
N SER A 167 2.22 -12.68 -9.82
CA SER A 167 2.65 -13.85 -9.05
C SER A 167 4.15 -14.13 -9.21
N LEU A 168 4.71 -14.03 -10.43
CA LEU A 168 6.13 -14.27 -10.67
C LEU A 168 7.01 -13.20 -10.00
N GLY A 169 6.60 -11.94 -10.06
CA GLY A 169 7.26 -10.86 -9.34
C GLY A 169 7.18 -11.05 -7.83
N ALA A 170 6.04 -11.53 -7.31
CA ALA A 170 5.85 -11.84 -5.89
C ALA A 170 6.79 -12.95 -5.42
N GLU A 171 7.02 -14.00 -6.21
CA GLU A 171 8.01 -15.04 -5.90
C GLU A 171 9.41 -14.45 -5.75
N VAL A 172 9.80 -13.50 -6.62
CA VAL A 172 11.10 -12.81 -6.51
C VAL A 172 11.15 -11.93 -5.25
N LEU A 173 10.11 -11.14 -5.00
CA LEU A 173 10.00 -10.24 -3.84
C LEU A 173 10.12 -11.03 -2.53
N TYR A 174 9.33 -12.07 -2.36
CA TYR A 174 9.30 -12.88 -1.15
C TYR A 174 10.56 -13.73 -0.98
N SER A 175 11.16 -14.22 -2.07
CA SER A 175 12.46 -14.89 -2.03
C SER A 175 13.54 -13.93 -1.52
N LYS A 176 13.51 -12.66 -1.95
CA LYS A 176 14.46 -11.65 -1.50
C LYS A 176 14.25 -11.29 -0.02
N ALA A 177 13.00 -11.15 0.43
CA ALA A 177 12.70 -10.94 1.84
C ALA A 177 13.21 -12.11 2.70
N ARG A 178 12.96 -13.36 2.27
CA ARG A 178 13.47 -14.56 2.96
C ARG A 178 15.00 -14.64 2.96
N GLU A 179 15.65 -14.29 1.86
CA GLU A 179 17.12 -14.18 1.80
C GLU A 179 17.66 -13.19 2.84
N TYR A 180 17.00 -12.03 3.00
CA TYR A 180 17.41 -11.03 3.98
C TYR A 180 17.19 -11.51 5.42
N VAL A 181 16.09 -12.20 5.70
CA VAL A 181 15.89 -12.86 7.01
C VAL A 181 17.02 -13.85 7.30
N LEU A 182 17.35 -14.73 6.34
CA LEU A 182 18.40 -15.73 6.51
C LEU A 182 19.80 -15.11 6.66
N SER A 183 20.10 -13.99 5.96
CA SER A 183 21.37 -13.30 6.10
C SER A 183 21.56 -12.60 7.45
N GLY A 184 20.54 -12.63 8.30
CA GLY A 184 20.53 -12.10 9.66
C GLY A 184 21.35 -12.87 10.70
N GLY A 185 22.07 -13.93 10.31
CA GLY A 185 22.93 -14.69 11.23
C GLY A 185 22.20 -15.74 12.06
N PHE A 186 20.91 -16.03 11.81
CA PHE A 186 20.14 -17.05 12.51
C PHE A 186 20.44 -18.49 12.07
N GLY A 187 21.49 -18.73 11.29
CA GLY A 187 21.91 -20.07 10.85
C GLY A 187 23.21 -20.56 11.47
N ASP A 188 23.97 -19.69 12.14
CA ASP A 188 25.33 -19.98 12.59
C ASP A 188 25.39 -20.63 13.98
N VAL A 189 24.30 -20.56 14.75
CA VAL A 189 24.13 -21.36 15.98
C VAL A 189 23.33 -22.59 15.61
N ALA A 190 23.98 -23.73 15.50
CA ALA A 190 23.36 -24.99 15.13
C ALA A 190 22.07 -25.24 15.91
N GLY A 191 20.91 -25.02 15.27
CA GLY A 191 19.62 -25.52 15.69
C GLY A 191 18.53 -24.52 16.09
N SER A 192 18.76 -23.22 16.28
CA SER A 192 17.67 -22.30 16.67
C SER A 192 17.15 -21.49 15.48
N LYS A 193 15.93 -21.82 15.04
CA LYS A 193 15.21 -20.98 14.10
C LYS A 193 14.57 -19.79 14.84
N PRO A 194 14.54 -18.58 14.24
CA PRO A 194 13.98 -17.38 14.87
C PRO A 194 12.46 -17.45 15.04
N VAL A 195 11.95 -16.69 16.01
CA VAL A 195 10.56 -16.25 16.07
C VAL A 195 10.45 -14.99 15.20
N ILE A 196 9.56 -14.99 14.22
CA ILE A 196 9.37 -13.90 13.26
C ILE A 196 7.98 -13.29 13.45
N TYR A 197 7.92 -11.95 13.50
CA TYR A 197 6.65 -11.24 13.33
C TYR A 197 6.52 -10.76 11.90
N ASP A 198 5.35 -11.01 11.29
CA ASP A 198 4.91 -10.47 10.00
C ASP A 198 3.80 -9.45 10.27
N LEU A 199 4.19 -8.18 10.36
CA LEU A 199 3.25 -7.10 10.67
C LEU A 199 2.67 -6.53 9.37
N TYR A 200 1.34 -6.36 9.36
CA TYR A 200 0.53 -6.09 8.16
C TYR A 200 0.45 -7.32 7.23
N THR A 201 0.25 -8.50 7.82
CA THR A 201 0.41 -9.79 7.14
C THR A 201 -0.61 -10.06 6.02
N GLY A 202 -1.72 -9.30 5.96
CA GLY A 202 -2.80 -9.50 5.00
C GLY A 202 -3.36 -10.94 5.06
N THR A 203 -3.36 -11.63 3.94
CA THR A 203 -3.78 -13.04 3.85
C THR A 203 -2.68 -14.04 4.25
N GLY A 204 -1.64 -13.58 4.95
CA GLY A 204 -0.60 -14.41 5.52
C GLY A 204 0.41 -14.95 4.51
N THR A 205 0.55 -14.34 3.35
CA THR A 205 1.43 -14.85 2.29
C THR A 205 2.90 -14.82 2.73
N ILE A 206 3.38 -13.68 3.26
CA ILE A 206 4.77 -13.53 3.71
C ILE A 206 5.03 -14.45 4.92
N ALA A 207 4.14 -14.47 5.90
CA ALA A 207 4.26 -15.36 7.07
C ALA A 207 4.44 -16.81 6.66
N GLN A 208 3.63 -17.31 5.72
CA GLN A 208 3.72 -18.69 5.23
C GLN A 208 5.02 -18.94 4.46
N MET A 209 5.49 -17.98 3.66
CA MET A 209 6.78 -18.09 2.96
C MET A 209 7.98 -18.12 3.89
N LEU A 210 7.86 -17.53 5.09
CA LEU A 210 8.90 -17.53 6.12
C LEU A 210 8.83 -18.74 7.04
N SER A 211 7.72 -19.47 7.07
CA SER A 211 7.51 -20.66 7.90
C SER A 211 8.66 -21.68 7.84
N PRO A 212 9.25 -22.03 6.68
CA PRO A 212 10.33 -23.02 6.61
C PRO A 212 11.61 -22.58 7.35
N VAL A 213 11.82 -21.27 7.51
CA VAL A 213 13.05 -20.69 8.11
C VAL A 213 12.84 -20.19 9.54
N ALA A 214 11.63 -20.28 10.07
CA ALA A 214 11.26 -19.85 11.42
C ALA A 214 10.89 -21.01 12.34
N SER A 215 11.09 -20.84 13.64
CA SER A 215 10.51 -21.69 14.67
C SER A 215 9.02 -21.42 14.82
N LYS A 216 8.65 -20.15 14.76
CA LYS A 216 7.27 -19.65 14.80
C LYS A 216 7.17 -18.36 13.99
N VAL A 217 6.08 -18.19 13.25
CA VAL A 217 5.73 -16.92 12.61
C VAL A 217 4.41 -16.44 13.16
N ILE A 218 4.37 -15.18 13.61
CA ILE A 218 3.15 -14.53 14.10
C ILE A 218 2.79 -13.40 13.13
N GLY A 219 1.70 -13.59 12.40
CA GLY A 219 1.13 -12.59 11.48
C GLY A 219 0.09 -11.73 12.20
N VAL A 220 0.20 -10.41 12.04
CA VAL A 220 -0.76 -9.43 12.59
C VAL A 220 -1.41 -8.67 11.47
N GLU A 221 -2.74 -8.63 11.46
CA GLU A 221 -3.56 -7.94 10.45
C GLU A 221 -4.85 -7.41 11.10
N ILE A 222 -5.25 -6.20 10.72
CA ILE A 222 -6.45 -5.58 11.27
C ILE A 222 -7.75 -6.13 10.67
N VAL A 223 -7.69 -6.64 9.43
CA VAL A 223 -8.86 -7.16 8.70
C VAL A 223 -9.12 -8.62 9.08
N ALA A 224 -10.16 -8.87 9.87
CA ALA A 224 -10.48 -10.20 10.39
C ALA A 224 -10.68 -11.26 9.29
N GLU A 225 -11.31 -10.90 8.17
CA GLU A 225 -11.53 -11.79 7.01
C GLU A 225 -10.21 -12.22 6.36
N ALA A 226 -9.24 -11.32 6.30
CA ALA A 226 -7.89 -11.63 5.78
C ALA A 226 -7.17 -12.61 6.72
N VAL A 227 -7.30 -12.43 8.04
CA VAL A 227 -6.75 -13.35 9.04
C VAL A 227 -7.37 -14.74 8.94
N GLU A 228 -8.68 -14.86 8.76
CA GLU A 228 -9.35 -16.15 8.56
C GLU A 228 -8.92 -16.83 7.26
N ALA A 229 -8.69 -16.06 6.19
CA ALA A 229 -8.12 -16.58 4.95
C ALA A 229 -6.66 -17.07 5.17
N ALA A 230 -5.85 -16.32 5.92
CA ALA A 230 -4.49 -16.70 6.27
C ALA A 230 -4.44 -18.03 7.04
N LYS A 231 -5.30 -18.21 8.04
CA LYS A 231 -5.41 -19.46 8.81
C LYS A 231 -5.80 -20.64 7.92
N LYS A 232 -6.78 -20.46 7.04
CA LYS A 232 -7.23 -21.51 6.09
C LYS A 232 -6.12 -21.89 5.12
N ASN A 233 -5.42 -20.91 4.54
CA ASN A 233 -4.32 -21.15 3.62
C ASN A 233 -3.15 -21.86 4.32
N ALA A 234 -2.79 -21.47 5.55
CA ALA A 234 -1.74 -22.11 6.32
C ALA A 234 -2.10 -23.58 6.65
N ALA A 235 -3.34 -23.85 7.04
CA ALA A 235 -3.84 -25.21 7.28
C ALA A 235 -3.82 -26.07 6.01
N GLN A 236 -4.23 -25.53 4.86
CA GLN A 236 -4.17 -26.19 3.55
C GLN A 236 -2.73 -26.53 3.15
N ASN A 237 -1.76 -25.66 3.49
CA ASN A 237 -0.35 -25.89 3.25
C ASN A 237 0.34 -26.75 4.30
N GLY A 238 -0.39 -27.25 5.32
CA GLY A 238 0.16 -28.08 6.39
C GLY A 238 1.13 -27.34 7.32
N LEU A 239 1.05 -26.02 7.39
CA LEU A 239 1.94 -25.19 8.21
C LEU A 239 1.41 -25.11 9.64
N THR A 240 2.18 -25.62 10.62
CA THR A 240 1.79 -25.68 12.03
C THR A 240 2.46 -24.60 12.90
N ASN A 241 3.42 -23.88 12.34
CA ASN A 241 4.20 -22.87 13.05
C ASN A 241 3.81 -21.42 12.66
N CYS A 242 2.72 -21.22 11.91
CA CYS A 242 2.14 -19.92 11.63
C CYS A 242 0.93 -19.66 12.54
N GLU A 243 0.92 -18.53 13.22
CA GLU A 243 -0.19 -18.03 14.01
C GLU A 243 -0.63 -16.68 13.45
N PHE A 244 -1.95 -16.42 13.42
CA PHE A 244 -2.49 -15.17 12.85
C PHE A 244 -3.44 -14.50 13.84
N ILE A 245 -3.22 -13.21 14.08
CA ILE A 245 -3.93 -12.39 15.05
C ILE A 245 -4.68 -11.26 14.29
N ALA A 246 -6.00 -11.19 14.52
CA ALA A 246 -6.84 -10.12 14.00
C ALA A 246 -6.88 -8.96 14.99
N ASP A 247 -5.97 -8.00 14.87
CA ASP A 247 -5.93 -6.80 15.71
C ASP A 247 -5.13 -5.69 15.01
N ASP A 248 -5.29 -4.47 15.51
CA ASP A 248 -4.41 -3.37 15.17
C ASP A 248 -2.98 -3.63 15.67
N VAL A 249 -1.97 -3.35 14.84
CA VAL A 249 -0.55 -3.61 15.17
C VAL A 249 -0.16 -2.98 16.52
N LEU A 250 -0.64 -1.75 16.80
CA LEU A 250 -0.36 -1.07 18.08
C LEU A 250 -0.87 -1.84 19.29
N LYS A 251 -2.04 -2.47 19.17
CA LYS A 251 -2.65 -3.24 20.27
C LYS A 251 -2.07 -4.64 20.36
N ALA A 252 -1.89 -5.30 19.22
CA ALA A 252 -1.35 -6.64 19.16
C ALA A 252 0.02 -6.73 19.84
N LEU A 253 0.89 -5.76 19.58
CA LEU A 253 2.23 -5.71 20.18
C LEU A 253 2.21 -5.59 21.72
N ASP A 254 1.14 -5.13 22.36
CA ASP A 254 1.00 -5.11 23.82
C ASP A 254 0.60 -6.46 24.39
N ASN A 255 -0.07 -7.30 23.61
CA ASN A 255 -0.73 -8.50 24.05
C ASN A 255 0.02 -9.79 23.69
N ILE A 256 1.03 -9.72 22.80
CA ILE A 256 1.82 -10.90 22.41
C ILE A 256 2.95 -11.10 23.41
N GLU A 257 2.92 -12.21 24.14
CA GLU A 257 3.92 -12.53 25.18
C GLU A 257 5.29 -12.96 24.62
N ILE A 258 5.31 -13.55 23.43
CA ILE A 258 6.53 -14.11 22.82
C ILE A 258 7.26 -12.97 22.11
N LYS A 259 8.48 -12.65 22.55
CA LYS A 259 9.31 -11.64 21.90
C LYS A 259 9.83 -12.14 20.54
N PRO A 260 9.77 -11.36 19.45
CA PRO A 260 10.33 -11.74 18.15
C PRO A 260 11.86 -11.59 18.16
N ASP A 261 12.52 -12.46 17.40
CA ASP A 261 13.93 -12.30 17.04
C ASP A 261 14.08 -11.43 15.78
N PHE A 262 13.01 -11.38 14.96
CA PHE A 262 12.99 -10.68 13.68
C PHE A 262 11.59 -10.13 13.37
N ILE A 263 11.53 -8.96 12.76
CA ILE A 263 10.26 -8.37 12.28
C ILE A 263 10.32 -8.16 10.78
N VAL A 264 9.27 -8.59 10.08
CA VAL A 264 9.01 -8.24 8.69
C VAL A 264 7.85 -7.27 8.63
N LEU A 265 8.00 -6.21 7.87
CA LEU A 265 7.06 -5.10 7.72
C LEU A 265 6.65 -5.01 6.25
N ASP A 266 5.35 -5.09 5.95
CA ASP A 266 4.77 -4.81 4.62
C ASP A 266 3.58 -3.87 4.77
N PRO A 267 3.82 -2.60 5.19
CA PRO A 267 2.76 -1.66 5.49
C PRO A 267 2.06 -1.14 4.22
N PRO A 268 0.88 -0.51 4.37
CA PRO A 268 0.18 0.14 3.27
C PRO A 268 1.00 1.28 2.63
N ARG A 269 0.55 1.78 1.48
CA ARG A 269 1.22 2.82 0.68
C ARG A 269 1.63 4.07 1.45
N ASP A 270 0.90 4.42 2.51
CA ASP A 270 1.20 5.60 3.33
C ASP A 270 2.34 5.37 4.33
N GLY A 271 2.91 4.15 4.36
CA GLY A 271 3.93 3.74 5.31
C GLY A 271 3.34 3.40 6.68
N ILE A 272 4.19 3.34 7.69
CA ILE A 272 3.80 2.99 9.05
C ILE A 272 3.31 4.25 9.78
N HIS A 273 2.19 4.11 10.51
CA HIS A 273 1.73 5.20 11.37
C HIS A 273 2.81 5.55 12.42
N PRO A 274 3.14 6.84 12.66
CA PRO A 274 4.27 7.22 13.53
C PRO A 274 4.25 6.55 14.90
N LYS A 275 3.10 6.47 15.58
CA LYS A 275 2.98 5.80 16.88
C LYS A 275 3.25 4.28 16.80
N ALA A 276 2.88 3.64 15.67
CA ALA A 276 3.15 2.23 15.46
C ALA A 276 4.64 2.01 15.20
N LEU A 277 5.27 2.89 14.42
CA LEU A 277 6.69 2.83 14.14
C LEU A 277 7.53 2.97 15.42
N GLU A 278 7.23 3.95 16.27
CA GLU A 278 7.88 4.11 17.58
C GLU A 278 7.77 2.83 18.42
N LYS A 279 6.59 2.26 18.49
CA LYS A 279 6.35 1.04 19.27
C LYS A 279 7.09 -0.19 18.71
N ILE A 280 7.14 -0.33 17.38
CA ILE A 280 7.91 -1.38 16.72
C ILE A 280 9.41 -1.23 17.05
N ILE A 281 9.91 0.00 17.04
CA ILE A 281 11.29 0.33 17.41
C ILE A 281 11.56 0.00 18.87
N ASP A 282 10.67 0.37 19.78
CA ASP A 282 10.78 0.11 21.23
C ASP A 282 10.76 -1.39 21.58
N TYR A 283 10.26 -2.22 20.68
CA TYR A 283 10.38 -3.68 20.81
C TYR A 283 11.85 -4.15 20.82
N GLY A 284 12.74 -3.36 20.21
CA GLY A 284 14.19 -3.53 20.29
C GLY A 284 14.67 -4.81 19.64
N VAL A 285 14.11 -5.20 18.49
CA VAL A 285 14.65 -6.30 17.69
C VAL A 285 15.93 -5.87 16.99
N ASP A 286 16.92 -6.76 16.96
CA ASP A 286 18.22 -6.44 16.35
C ASP A 286 18.10 -6.25 14.82
N ARG A 287 17.10 -6.86 14.17
CA ARG A 287 16.98 -6.84 12.71
C ARG A 287 15.54 -6.80 12.24
N MET A 288 15.31 -6.07 11.14
CA MET A 288 14.01 -5.99 10.46
C MET A 288 14.17 -6.05 8.95
N VAL A 289 13.19 -6.61 8.26
CA VAL A 289 12.99 -6.40 6.81
C VAL A 289 11.79 -5.48 6.63
N TYR A 290 11.97 -4.43 5.83
CA TYR A 290 10.90 -3.52 5.44
C TYR A 290 10.66 -3.68 3.93
N ILE A 291 9.44 -4.06 3.53
CA ILE A 291 8.95 -4.13 2.16
C ILE A 291 8.08 -2.91 1.92
N SER A 292 8.25 -2.22 0.81
CA SER A 292 7.48 -1.01 0.51
C SER A 292 7.16 -0.87 -0.97
N CYS A 293 5.88 -0.70 -1.26
CA CYS A 293 5.39 -0.36 -2.60
C CYS A 293 5.50 1.14 -2.93
N LYS A 294 5.97 1.98 -1.99
CA LYS A 294 6.12 3.44 -2.19
C LYS A 294 7.42 3.94 -1.57
N PRO A 295 8.49 4.10 -2.35
CA PRO A 295 9.80 4.50 -1.86
C PRO A 295 9.83 5.80 -1.04
N THR A 296 8.92 6.74 -1.32
CA THR A 296 8.85 8.01 -0.57
C THR A 296 8.33 7.85 0.86
N SER A 297 7.39 6.92 1.09
CA SER A 297 6.93 6.59 2.45
C SER A 297 8.03 5.84 3.21
N LEU A 298 8.70 4.89 2.55
CA LEU A 298 9.84 4.18 3.11
C LEU A 298 10.95 5.17 3.53
N ALA A 299 11.32 6.12 2.66
CA ALA A 299 12.36 7.11 2.97
C ALA A 299 12.01 7.93 4.22
N ARG A 300 10.74 8.32 4.39
CA ARG A 300 10.27 9.01 5.59
C ARG A 300 10.41 8.14 6.85
N ASP A 301 9.95 6.89 6.78
CA ASP A 301 9.98 5.98 7.92
C ASP A 301 11.42 5.59 8.29
N LEU A 302 12.32 5.51 7.29
CA LEU A 302 13.75 5.26 7.51
C LEU A 302 14.43 6.38 8.29
N ILE A 303 14.01 7.65 8.16
CA ILE A 303 14.56 8.75 8.97
C ILE A 303 14.37 8.44 10.46
N THR A 304 13.15 8.13 10.88
CA THR A 304 12.86 7.78 12.29
C THR A 304 13.63 6.52 12.74
N LEU A 305 13.68 5.49 11.89
CA LEU A 305 14.43 4.27 12.20
C LEU A 305 15.92 4.56 12.41
N GLN A 306 16.54 5.39 11.55
CA GLN A 306 17.94 5.74 11.65
C GLN A 306 18.24 6.63 12.88
N GLU A 307 17.37 7.60 13.19
CA GLU A 307 17.47 8.40 14.41
C GLU A 307 17.41 7.57 15.69
N ARG A 308 16.74 6.40 15.62
CA ARG A 308 16.62 5.44 16.71
C ARG A 308 17.65 4.29 16.65
N GLY A 309 18.72 4.46 15.85
CA GLY A 309 19.88 3.59 15.82
C GLY A 309 19.82 2.43 14.82
N TYR A 310 18.82 2.35 13.96
CA TYR A 310 18.80 1.35 12.89
C TYR A 310 19.65 1.81 11.71
N LYS A 311 20.35 0.88 11.08
CA LYS A 311 21.15 1.09 9.88
C LYS A 311 20.63 0.24 8.74
N VAL A 312 20.61 0.80 7.54
CA VAL A 312 20.33 0.06 6.31
C VAL A 312 21.56 -0.79 5.95
N GLU A 313 21.40 -2.10 6.04
CA GLU A 313 22.43 -3.09 5.68
C GLU A 313 22.39 -3.41 4.19
N LYS A 314 21.20 -3.65 3.67
CA LYS A 314 20.94 -4.02 2.28
C LYS A 314 19.67 -3.34 1.79
N CYS A 315 19.66 -3.00 0.52
CA CYS A 315 18.48 -2.49 -0.16
C CYS A 315 18.45 -3.05 -1.58
N CYS A 316 17.27 -3.48 -2.02
CA CYS A 316 17.04 -3.82 -3.42
C CYS A 316 15.65 -3.39 -3.87
N CYS A 317 15.52 -3.16 -5.17
CA CYS A 317 14.25 -2.91 -5.83
C CYS A 317 13.83 -4.14 -6.62
N VAL A 318 12.53 -4.42 -6.62
CA VAL A 318 11.91 -5.48 -7.42
C VAL A 318 10.91 -4.82 -8.36
N ASP A 319 11.10 -4.96 -9.66
CA ASP A 319 10.17 -4.46 -10.68
C ASP A 319 8.93 -5.37 -10.75
N MET A 320 8.00 -5.14 -9.83
CA MET A 320 6.73 -5.86 -9.75
C MET A 320 5.77 -5.47 -10.87
N PHE A 321 5.93 -4.28 -11.43
CA PHE A 321 5.00 -3.69 -12.39
C PHE A 321 5.73 -3.11 -13.60
N PRO A 322 6.36 -3.97 -14.43
CA PRO A 322 7.12 -3.53 -15.59
C PRO A 322 6.35 -2.57 -16.50
N ASN A 323 7.04 -1.55 -17.00
CA ASN A 323 6.50 -0.45 -17.79
C ASN A 323 5.57 0.52 -17.01
N THR A 324 5.65 0.53 -15.68
CA THR A 324 5.00 1.53 -14.83
C THR A 324 6.03 2.27 -13.98
N GLY A 325 5.62 3.34 -13.30
CA GLY A 325 6.47 4.06 -12.32
C GLY A 325 6.47 3.43 -10.92
N HIS A 326 5.94 2.21 -10.75
CA HIS A 326 5.82 1.55 -9.46
C HIS A 326 6.89 0.48 -9.30
N VAL A 327 7.53 0.49 -8.14
CA VAL A 327 8.58 -0.47 -7.76
C VAL A 327 8.38 -0.88 -6.31
N GLU A 328 8.62 -2.17 -6.01
CA GLU A 328 8.72 -2.64 -4.63
C GLU A 328 10.16 -2.50 -4.16
N THR A 329 10.35 -2.06 -2.93
CA THR A 329 11.66 -1.89 -2.32
C THR A 329 11.75 -2.76 -1.08
N VAL A 330 12.80 -3.57 -0.98
CA VAL A 330 13.09 -4.42 0.17
C VAL A 330 14.34 -3.93 0.86
N VAL A 331 14.24 -3.63 2.15
CA VAL A 331 15.36 -3.13 2.95
C VAL A 331 15.60 -4.04 4.14
N LEU A 332 16.85 -4.43 4.35
CA LEU A 332 17.30 -5.08 5.59
C LEU A 332 17.87 -3.99 6.51
N LEU A 333 17.36 -3.97 7.72
CA LEU A 333 17.76 -3.06 8.79
C LEU A 333 18.39 -3.84 9.95
N SER A 334 19.45 -3.28 10.54
CA SER A 334 20.03 -3.76 11.79
C SER A 334 20.10 -2.63 12.80
N GLN A 335 19.79 -2.94 14.06
CA GLN A 335 20.01 -2.01 15.17
C GLN A 335 21.48 -2.00 15.53
N GLN A 336 22.12 -0.85 15.51
CA GLN A 336 23.46 -0.70 16.04
C GLN A 336 23.38 -0.70 17.56
N LYS A 337 23.87 -1.77 18.17
CA LYS A 337 24.20 -1.70 19.61
C LYS A 337 25.38 -0.73 19.71
N PRO A 338 25.37 0.21 20.67
CA PRO A 338 26.57 0.99 20.92
C PRO A 338 27.70 0.01 21.21
N ASP A 339 28.66 -0.08 20.28
CA ASP A 339 29.92 -0.74 20.55
C ASP A 339 30.59 0.07 21.66
N ASP A 340 30.71 -0.53 22.82
CA ASP A 340 31.38 -0.04 24.01
C ASP A 340 31.05 1.42 24.43
N THR A 341 30.79 1.61 25.72
CA THR A 341 30.78 2.94 26.36
C THR A 341 32.06 3.68 25.97
N ILE A 342 31.94 4.61 25.03
CA ILE A 342 32.96 5.65 24.87
C ILE A 342 32.73 6.55 26.07
N GLU A 343 33.55 6.44 27.10
CA GLU A 343 33.73 7.47 28.10
C GLU A 343 34.31 8.70 27.35
N ILE A 344 33.41 9.62 27.00
CA ILE A 344 33.82 10.94 26.55
C ILE A 344 34.01 11.75 27.81
N ASP A 345 35.29 11.96 28.19
CA ASP A 345 35.66 13.01 29.12
C ASP A 345 35.35 14.36 28.44
N LEU A 346 34.15 14.87 28.71
CA LEU A 346 33.71 16.20 28.26
C LEU A 346 34.35 17.23 29.16
N ASP A 347 35.49 17.75 28.72
CA ASP A 347 36.02 19.00 29.27
C ASP A 347 35.08 20.14 28.87
N LEU A 348 34.22 20.54 29.84
CA LEU A 348 33.18 21.53 29.63
C LEU A 348 33.67 22.93 29.36
N ASP A 349 35.01 23.16 29.41
CA ASP A 349 35.62 24.46 29.19
C ASP A 349 36.03 24.71 27.70
N GLU A 350 35.93 23.71 26.81
CA GLU A 350 36.23 23.85 25.38
C GLU A 350 34.98 23.85 24.46
N LEU A 351 33.78 23.87 25.00
CA LEU A 351 32.57 24.06 24.20
C LEU A 351 32.34 25.54 23.89
N ASP A 352 33.19 26.13 23.11
CA ASP A 352 32.85 27.25 22.26
C ASP A 352 31.89 26.71 21.17
N ALA A 353 30.63 26.98 21.39
CA ALA A 353 29.53 26.56 20.53
C ALA A 353 29.71 27.10 19.11
N THR A 354 30.32 26.31 18.24
CA THR A 354 30.11 26.50 16.82
C THR A 354 28.64 26.14 16.53
N SER A 355 27.87 27.19 16.29
CA SER A 355 26.45 27.19 15.94
C SER A 355 26.13 26.29 14.74
N ALA A 356 25.92 25.00 15.00
CA ALA A 356 25.13 24.15 14.09
C ALA A 356 23.66 24.32 14.45
N GLU A 357 23.10 25.32 13.88
CA GLU A 357 21.71 25.69 13.59
C GLU A 357 20.62 24.75 14.11
N LEU A 358 20.11 25.00 15.30
CA LEU A 358 18.75 24.68 15.70
C LEU A 358 17.79 25.61 14.94
N LYS A 359 17.53 25.34 13.67
CA LYS A 359 16.50 26.05 12.90
C LYS A 359 15.13 25.53 13.35
N ALA A 360 14.43 26.30 14.16
CA ALA A 360 13.05 25.98 14.54
C ALA A 360 12.19 25.72 13.30
N THR A 361 11.40 24.66 13.37
CA THR A 361 10.44 24.29 12.33
C THR A 361 9.30 25.32 12.19
N TYR A 362 8.64 25.32 11.05
CA TYR A 362 7.47 26.19 10.86
C TYR A 362 6.34 25.89 11.87
N GLN A 363 6.25 24.65 12.34
CA GLN A 363 5.23 24.25 13.32
C GLN A 363 5.56 24.81 14.70
N GLU A 364 6.78 24.71 15.16
CA GLU A 364 7.23 25.27 16.45
C GLU A 364 7.03 26.79 16.51
N ILE A 365 7.29 27.49 15.40
CA ILE A 365 7.03 28.94 15.30
C ILE A 365 5.51 29.22 15.40
N LYS A 366 4.66 28.43 14.76
CA LYS A 366 3.19 28.59 14.84
C LYS A 366 2.68 28.35 16.26
N ASP A 367 3.17 27.30 16.90
CA ASP A 367 2.74 26.90 18.23
C ASP A 367 3.19 27.93 19.27
N TYR A 368 4.40 28.45 19.17
CA TYR A 368 4.88 29.55 20.00
C TYR A 368 4.03 30.82 19.83
N VAL A 369 3.77 31.25 18.58
CA VAL A 369 2.98 32.45 18.30
C VAL A 369 1.53 32.29 18.78
N LEU A 370 0.96 31.10 18.66
CA LEU A 370 -0.39 30.82 19.17
C LEU A 370 -0.42 30.84 20.69
N LYS A 371 0.59 30.24 21.33
CA LYS A 371 0.67 30.14 22.79
C LYS A 371 0.91 31.51 23.46
N GLU A 372 1.88 32.26 22.96
CA GLU A 372 2.34 33.50 23.62
C GLU A 372 1.53 34.76 23.22
N PHE A 373 1.00 34.76 21.97
CA PHE A 373 0.30 35.93 21.42
C PHE A 373 -1.17 35.67 21.06
N GLY A 374 -1.65 34.40 21.15
CA GLY A 374 -3.01 34.03 20.75
C GLY A 374 -3.28 34.15 19.25
N LEU A 375 -2.26 34.34 18.42
CA LEU A 375 -2.37 34.60 16.98
C LEU A 375 -2.11 33.34 16.14
N LYS A 376 -3.00 33.07 15.18
CA LYS A 376 -2.77 32.05 14.19
C LYS A 376 -2.00 32.62 13.00
N VAL A 377 -0.83 32.04 12.69
CA VAL A 377 0.02 32.44 11.55
C VAL A 377 0.16 31.32 10.54
N SER A 378 0.25 31.69 9.26
CA SER A 378 0.45 30.73 8.15
C SER A 378 1.93 30.55 7.83
N SER A 379 2.27 29.43 7.22
CA SER A 379 3.64 29.17 6.71
C SER A 379 4.10 30.25 5.73
N LEU A 380 3.18 30.82 4.93
CA LEU A 380 3.47 31.93 4.02
C LEU A 380 3.94 33.18 4.78
N TYR A 381 3.28 33.54 5.88
CA TYR A 381 3.69 34.71 6.68
C TYR A 381 5.03 34.46 7.36
N ILE A 382 5.27 33.26 7.88
CA ILE A 382 6.56 32.89 8.48
C ILE A 382 7.68 33.00 7.45
N SER A 383 7.49 32.49 6.21
CA SER A 383 8.49 32.61 5.16
C SER A 383 8.76 34.04 4.71
N GLN A 384 7.73 34.90 4.67
CA GLN A 384 7.89 36.33 4.39
C GLN A 384 8.73 37.03 5.46
N VAL A 385 8.49 36.74 6.73
CA VAL A 385 9.22 37.35 7.84
C VAL A 385 10.66 36.80 7.93
N LYS A 386 10.87 35.50 7.74
CA LYS A 386 12.22 34.90 7.65
C LYS A 386 13.05 35.59 6.58
N ARG A 387 12.54 35.76 5.35
CA ARG A 387 13.21 36.48 4.26
C ARG A 387 13.53 37.94 4.63
N LYS A 388 12.60 38.65 5.27
CA LYS A 388 12.84 40.02 5.77
C LYS A 388 13.95 40.10 6.81
N CYS A 389 14.16 39.03 7.56
CA CYS A 389 15.21 38.92 8.60
C CYS A 389 16.52 38.34 8.04
N GLY A 390 16.64 38.11 6.74
CA GLY A 390 17.86 37.59 6.11
C GLY A 390 18.07 36.07 6.25
N ILE A 391 17.03 35.34 6.69
CA ILE A 391 17.08 33.87 6.80
C ILE A 391 16.74 33.26 5.45
N GLU A 392 17.59 32.38 4.94
CA GLU A 392 17.30 31.61 3.72
C GLU A 392 16.08 30.71 3.90
N VAL A 393 15.15 30.78 2.94
CA VAL A 393 13.92 29.98 2.91
C VAL A 393 13.91 29.25 1.57
N GLY A 394 13.68 27.93 1.60
CA GLY A 394 13.59 27.13 0.39
C GLY A 394 12.54 27.65 -0.60
N GLU A 395 12.72 27.31 -1.88
CA GLU A 395 11.81 27.74 -2.96
C GLU A 395 10.40 27.17 -2.75
N ASN A 396 9.42 28.04 -3.02
CA ASN A 396 8.01 27.70 -2.84
C ASN A 396 7.53 26.97 -4.11
N TYR A 397 7.27 25.67 -4.03
CA TYR A 397 6.80 24.84 -5.15
C TYR A 397 5.36 25.18 -5.60
N ASN A 398 4.61 25.94 -4.82
CA ASN A 398 3.27 26.44 -5.18
C ASN A 398 3.36 27.84 -5.75
N LEU A 399 3.75 27.98 -7.00
CA LEU A 399 3.68 29.22 -7.74
C LEU A 399 2.21 29.56 -8.07
N PRO A 400 1.79 30.83 -7.96
CA PRO A 400 0.45 31.22 -8.33
C PRO A 400 0.21 30.98 -9.82
N LYS A 401 -0.97 30.46 -10.16
CA LYS A 401 -1.35 30.07 -11.54
C LYS A 401 -1.53 31.27 -12.52
N SER A 402 -1.31 32.51 -12.08
CA SER A 402 -1.34 33.71 -12.94
C SER A 402 -0.31 34.73 -12.47
N GLU A 403 0.34 35.42 -13.40
CA GLU A 403 1.35 36.46 -13.14
C GLU A 403 0.82 37.67 -12.34
N ASN A 404 -0.50 37.85 -12.23
CA ASN A 404 -1.17 38.97 -11.54
C ASN A 404 -1.79 38.57 -10.18
N ALA A 405 -1.48 37.39 -9.60
CA ALA A 405 -2.03 37.01 -8.31
C ALA A 405 -1.43 37.85 -7.17
N ARG A 406 -2.26 38.64 -6.49
CA ARG A 406 -1.84 39.37 -5.28
C ARG A 406 -1.52 38.39 -4.16
N VAL A 407 -0.25 38.28 -3.80
CA VAL A 407 0.20 37.49 -2.65
C VAL A 407 -0.15 38.25 -1.36
N PRO A 408 -0.93 37.64 -0.43
CA PRO A 408 -1.25 38.29 0.85
C PRO A 408 0.02 38.66 1.62
N GLN A 409 0.12 39.91 2.08
CA GLN A 409 1.23 40.38 2.92
C GLN A 409 0.96 40.09 4.38
N CYS A 410 2.01 39.77 5.14
CA CYS A 410 1.90 39.54 6.57
C CYS A 410 1.46 40.82 7.32
N PRO A 411 0.35 40.80 8.09
CA PRO A 411 -0.04 41.93 8.93
C PRO A 411 1.04 42.24 9.95
N LYS A 412 1.20 43.55 10.31
CA LYS A 412 2.26 44.02 11.23
C LYS A 412 2.26 43.30 12.58
N GLU A 413 1.08 43.12 13.17
CA GLU A 413 0.91 42.43 14.45
C GLU A 413 1.44 40.96 14.38
N LYS A 414 1.12 40.24 13.32
CA LYS A 414 1.62 38.88 13.10
C LYS A 414 3.11 38.84 12.73
N GLU A 415 3.62 39.86 12.04
CA GLU A 415 5.04 40.01 11.75
C GLU A 415 5.85 40.19 13.03
N GLU A 416 5.39 41.00 13.97
CA GLU A 416 6.05 41.22 15.27
C GLU A 416 6.04 39.95 16.13
N ALA A 417 4.91 39.21 16.16
CA ALA A 417 4.80 37.96 16.89
C ALA A 417 5.74 36.86 16.28
N ILE A 418 5.83 36.79 14.95
CA ILE A 418 6.77 35.86 14.29
C ILE A 418 8.22 36.24 14.56
N LYS A 419 8.57 37.54 14.55
CA LYS A 419 9.91 38.02 14.93
C LYS A 419 10.27 37.67 16.37
N ALA A 420 9.32 37.77 17.28
CA ALA A 420 9.50 37.36 18.68
C ALA A 420 9.79 35.84 18.76
N ALA A 421 9.05 35.03 18.01
CA ALA A 421 9.32 33.59 17.92
C ALA A 421 10.73 33.30 17.36
N LEU A 422 11.12 33.97 16.26
CA LEU A 422 12.45 33.79 15.67
C LEU A 422 13.58 34.18 16.65
N LYS A 423 13.38 35.23 17.49
CA LYS A 423 14.34 35.56 18.55
C LYS A 423 14.35 34.54 19.67
N TYR A 424 13.21 34.01 20.07
CA TYR A 424 13.10 32.96 21.09
C TYR A 424 13.88 31.70 20.67
N PHE A 425 13.78 31.35 19.43
CA PHE A 425 14.51 30.20 18.85
C PHE A 425 15.93 30.54 18.37
N ALA A 426 16.48 31.69 18.76
CA ALA A 426 17.82 32.15 18.39
C ALA A 426 18.13 32.12 16.87
N MET A 427 17.09 32.39 16.06
CA MET A 427 17.22 32.42 14.58
C MET A 427 17.55 33.83 14.05
N ILE A 428 17.36 34.88 14.84
CA ILE A 428 17.70 36.29 14.58
C ILE A 428 18.12 36.99 15.86
#